data_6b0573e89ffb480aaf3db734e6389296
#
_entry.id   6b0573e89ffb480aaf3db734e6389296
#
_cell.length_a   1.000
_cell.length_b   1.000
_cell.length_c   1.000
_cell.angle_alpha   90.00
_cell.angle_beta   90.00
_cell.angle_gamma   90.00
#
_symmetry.space_group_name_H-M   'P 1'
#
loop_
_entity.id
_entity.type
_entity.pdbx_description
1 polymer ?
#
loop_
_entity_poly.entity_id
_entity_poly.type
_entity_poly.pdbx_seq_one_letter_code
_entity_poly.pdbx_strand_id
1 'polypeptide(L)'
;GHHHNYLDQTIDESRWKRADGTLMGEWEYTLNVALTSYYRGYLVGKKYPNHYRTHVVYTALTVALVIALTIYHPLQALMLFIIPMVVGMFVTAWVTYDHHAGLNETEDHFKASFNNINPVFNLVTGNLGYHTAHHYKQGVHWSELPALHDKIKSDIPSEMYKTSFWEVFNNSFFLKLFGLSR
;
A
#
# COMPACT_ATOMS: atom_id res chain seq x y z
N GLY A 1 4.56 -7.92 9.94
CA GLY A 1 4.44 -6.51 10.01
C GLY A 1 3.01 -6.03 10.00
N HIS A 2 2.70 -5.17 9.07
CA HIS A 2 1.39 -4.47 8.96
C HIS A 2 0.16 -5.37 9.17
N HIS A 3 0.06 -6.50 8.50
CA HIS A 3 -1.09 -7.42 8.64
C HIS A 3 -1.28 -8.06 10.03
N HIS A 4 -0.32 -7.94 10.93
CA HIS A 4 -0.47 -8.38 12.33
C HIS A 4 -0.70 -7.22 13.28
N ASN A 5 -0.28 -6.02 12.88
CA ASN A 5 -0.25 -4.84 13.75
C ASN A 5 -0.96 -3.65 13.09
N TYR A 6 -1.83 -3.92 12.10
CA TYR A 6 -2.49 -2.84 11.38
C TYR A 6 -3.35 -1.99 12.31
N LEU A 7 -3.35 -0.69 12.04
CA LEU A 7 -3.97 0.35 12.85
C LEU A 7 -3.32 0.62 14.22
N ASP A 8 -2.41 -0.22 14.72
CA ASP A 8 -1.63 0.11 15.92
C ASP A 8 -0.58 1.17 15.57
N GLN A 9 -0.88 2.41 15.92
CA GLN A 9 -0.05 3.56 15.56
C GLN A 9 1.31 3.59 16.28
N THR A 10 1.59 2.65 17.17
CA THR A 10 2.88 2.54 17.88
C THR A 10 3.84 1.58 17.20
N ILE A 11 3.35 0.48 16.61
CA ILE A 11 4.16 -0.62 16.08
C ILE A 11 3.89 -0.97 14.62
N ASP A 12 2.80 -0.48 14.03
CA ASP A 12 2.50 -0.69 12.61
C ASP A 12 3.54 0.03 11.74
N GLU A 13 4.14 -0.70 10.81
CA GLU A 13 5.11 -0.16 9.86
C GLU A 13 4.47 0.84 8.88
N SER A 14 3.16 0.78 8.71
CA SER A 14 2.37 1.67 7.85
C SER A 14 1.56 2.71 8.64
N ARG A 15 1.95 2.99 9.88
CA ARG A 15 1.25 3.97 10.71
C ARG A 15 1.24 5.36 10.08
N TRP A 16 0.11 6.06 10.21
CA TRP A 16 -0.10 7.40 9.66
C TRP A 16 -0.06 8.51 10.72
N LYS A 17 0.20 8.18 12.00
CA LYS A 17 0.45 9.15 13.06
C LYS A 17 1.93 9.34 13.28
N ARG A 18 2.31 10.58 13.56
CA ARG A 18 3.66 10.92 14.05
C ARG A 18 3.82 10.47 15.50
N ALA A 19 5.05 10.53 16.01
CA ALA A 19 5.36 10.17 17.40
C ALA A 19 4.62 11.03 18.44
N ASP A 20 4.23 12.26 18.09
CA ASP A 20 3.44 13.17 18.92
C ASP A 20 1.92 12.91 18.84
N GLY A 21 1.49 11.89 18.09
CA GLY A 21 0.09 11.52 17.90
C GLY A 21 -0.64 12.32 16.82
N THR A 22 -0.01 13.33 16.21
CA THR A 22 -0.62 14.10 15.12
C THR A 22 -0.66 13.30 13.82
N LEU A 23 -1.64 13.58 12.96
CA LEU A 23 -1.81 12.89 11.69
C LEU A 23 -0.80 13.40 10.66
N MET A 24 -0.15 12.49 9.95
CA MET A 24 0.61 12.84 8.74
C MET A 24 -0.37 13.19 7.63
N GLY A 25 -0.04 14.21 6.84
CA GLY A 25 -0.72 14.44 5.57
C GLY A 25 -0.36 13.34 4.55
N GLU A 26 -1.20 13.19 3.54
CA GLU A 26 -1.06 12.18 2.48
C GLU A 26 0.35 12.15 1.85
N TRP A 27 0.90 13.33 1.54
CA TRP A 27 2.25 13.46 0.97
C TRP A 27 3.36 13.10 1.92
N GLU A 28 3.28 13.62 3.13
CA GLU A 28 4.25 13.31 4.18
C GLU A 28 4.28 11.82 4.44
N TYR A 29 3.11 11.19 4.55
CA TYR A 29 3.00 9.75 4.69
C TYR A 29 3.63 9.01 3.50
N THR A 30 3.22 9.36 2.28
CA THR A 30 3.69 8.71 1.05
C THR A 30 5.20 8.79 0.92
N LEU A 31 5.77 9.97 1.11
CA LEU A 31 7.23 10.17 1.07
C LEU A 31 7.93 9.40 2.19
N ASN A 32 7.44 9.51 3.42
CA ASN A 32 8.04 8.81 4.57
C ASN A 32 8.01 7.29 4.36
N VAL A 33 6.85 6.73 4.00
CA VAL A 33 6.70 5.28 3.80
C VAL A 33 7.52 4.79 2.62
N ALA A 34 7.51 5.48 1.49
CA ALA A 34 8.29 5.09 0.32
C ALA A 34 9.81 5.14 0.60
N LEU A 35 10.32 6.26 1.10
CA LEU A 35 11.75 6.45 1.31
C LEU A 35 12.35 5.63 2.46
N THR A 36 11.53 5.26 3.46
CA THR A 36 11.99 4.46 4.60
C THR A 36 11.67 2.97 4.48
N SER A 37 11.05 2.53 3.38
CA SER A 37 10.56 1.15 3.18
C SER A 37 11.62 0.08 3.41
N TYR A 38 12.81 0.24 2.85
CA TYR A 38 13.91 -0.71 3.03
C TYR A 38 14.43 -0.76 4.48
N TYR A 39 14.57 0.40 5.14
CA TYR A 39 14.98 0.46 6.53
C TYR A 39 13.95 -0.20 7.46
N ARG A 40 12.67 0.07 7.24
CA ARG A 40 11.58 -0.58 8.00
C ARG A 40 11.53 -2.07 7.71
N GLY A 41 11.69 -2.49 6.45
CA GLY A 41 11.85 -3.89 6.06
C GLY A 41 13.00 -4.59 6.78
N TYR A 42 14.14 -3.92 6.97
CA TYR A 42 15.26 -4.43 7.77
C TYR A 42 14.88 -4.60 9.25
N LEU A 43 14.21 -3.64 9.86
CA LEU A 43 13.78 -3.75 11.27
C LEU A 43 12.81 -4.91 11.49
N VAL A 44 11.83 -5.07 10.61
CA VAL A 44 10.89 -6.21 10.61
C VAL A 44 11.62 -7.53 10.35
N GLY A 45 12.56 -7.50 9.40
CA GLY A 45 13.36 -8.67 9.02
C GLY A 45 14.14 -9.28 10.18
N LYS A 46 14.57 -8.47 11.14
CA LYS A 46 15.20 -8.98 12.37
C LYS A 46 14.29 -9.93 13.17
N LYS A 47 12.97 -9.74 13.09
CA LYS A 47 11.98 -10.62 13.74
C LYS A 47 11.73 -11.90 12.96
N TYR A 48 12.01 -11.90 11.63
CA TYR A 48 11.73 -13.00 10.70
C TYR A 48 12.96 -13.32 9.82
N PRO A 49 14.06 -13.83 10.39
CA PRO A 49 15.36 -13.91 9.70
C PRO A 49 15.34 -14.78 8.43
N ASN A 50 14.55 -15.86 8.38
CA ASN A 50 14.48 -16.72 7.21
C ASN A 50 13.81 -16.01 6.02
N HIS A 51 12.71 -15.30 6.25
CA HIS A 51 12.03 -14.51 5.22
C HIS A 51 12.90 -13.35 4.78
N TYR A 52 13.59 -12.69 5.72
CA TYR A 52 14.47 -11.59 5.41
C TYR A 52 15.67 -12.01 4.56
N ARG A 53 16.28 -13.18 4.85
CA ARG A 53 17.35 -13.74 4.01
C ARG A 53 16.88 -13.93 2.57
N THR A 54 15.71 -14.53 2.38
CA THR A 54 15.10 -14.68 1.05
C THR A 54 14.89 -13.34 0.37
N HIS A 55 14.32 -12.36 1.08
CA HIS A 55 14.14 -11.00 0.58
C HIS A 55 15.46 -10.36 0.14
N VAL A 56 16.52 -10.43 0.95
CA VAL A 56 17.84 -9.87 0.63
C VAL A 56 18.44 -10.51 -0.62
N VAL A 57 18.34 -11.84 -0.76
CA VAL A 57 18.84 -12.55 -1.96
C VAL A 57 18.13 -12.07 -3.21
N TYR A 58 16.80 -12.04 -3.22
CA TYR A 58 16.05 -11.57 -4.39
C TYR A 58 16.26 -10.08 -4.68
N THR A 59 16.38 -9.25 -3.65
CA THR A 59 16.72 -7.84 -3.83
C THR A 59 18.11 -7.69 -4.48
N ALA A 60 19.11 -8.43 -4.01
CA ALA A 60 20.45 -8.41 -4.59
C ALA A 60 20.45 -8.85 -6.06
N LEU A 61 19.72 -9.92 -6.40
CA LEU A 61 19.57 -10.39 -7.78
C LEU A 61 18.87 -9.35 -8.65
N THR A 62 17.81 -8.72 -8.16
CA THR A 62 17.10 -7.66 -8.89
C THR A 62 18.00 -6.45 -9.14
N VAL A 63 18.72 -6.00 -8.11
CA VAL A 63 19.67 -4.87 -8.24
C VAL A 63 20.77 -5.21 -9.24
N ALA A 64 21.36 -6.42 -9.16
CA ALA A 64 22.38 -6.85 -10.11
C ALA A 64 21.86 -6.89 -11.56
N LEU A 65 20.64 -7.37 -11.77
CA LEU A 65 19.99 -7.36 -13.07
C LEU A 65 19.78 -5.93 -13.58
N VAL A 66 19.24 -5.04 -12.76
CA VAL A 66 19.01 -3.63 -13.16
C VAL A 66 20.33 -2.92 -13.48
N ILE A 67 21.40 -3.18 -12.70
CA ILE A 67 22.74 -2.65 -12.99
C ILE A 67 23.24 -3.16 -14.34
N ALA A 68 23.15 -4.47 -14.60
CA ALA A 68 23.56 -5.05 -15.87
C ALA A 68 22.80 -4.45 -17.06
N LEU A 69 21.47 -4.34 -16.95
CA LEU A 69 20.64 -3.71 -17.98
C LEU A 69 21.00 -2.23 -18.19
N THR A 70 21.33 -1.51 -17.12
CA THR A 70 21.72 -0.09 -17.19
C THR A 70 23.09 0.06 -17.91
N ILE A 71 24.01 -0.86 -17.72
CA ILE A 71 25.31 -0.86 -18.42
C ILE A 71 25.11 -1.09 -19.92
N TYR A 72 24.25 -2.04 -20.30
CA TYR A 72 24.03 -2.40 -21.71
C TYR A 72 23.11 -1.43 -22.45
N HIS A 73 22.01 -1.01 -21.82
CA HIS A 73 20.96 -0.19 -22.42
C HIS A 73 20.40 0.82 -21.42
N PRO A 74 21.14 1.91 -21.09
CA PRO A 74 20.80 2.80 -19.98
C PRO A 74 19.43 3.47 -20.12
N LEU A 75 19.07 3.92 -21.32
CA LEU A 75 17.76 4.58 -21.52
C LEU A 75 16.59 3.60 -21.35
N GLN A 76 16.72 2.39 -21.92
CA GLN A 76 15.69 1.36 -21.79
C GLN A 76 15.59 0.86 -20.33
N ALA A 77 16.70 0.69 -19.64
CA ALA A 77 16.71 0.33 -18.22
C ALA A 77 16.02 1.41 -17.37
N LEU A 78 16.31 2.69 -17.64
CA LEU A 78 15.66 3.81 -16.95
C LEU A 78 14.14 3.79 -17.17
N MET A 79 13.69 3.69 -18.42
CA MET A 79 12.28 3.81 -18.78
C MET A 79 11.45 2.58 -18.40
N LEU A 80 12.00 1.36 -18.50
CA LEU A 80 11.25 0.13 -18.35
C LEU A 80 11.41 -0.52 -16.96
N PHE A 81 12.42 -0.14 -16.19
CA PHE A 81 12.67 -0.71 -14.86
C PHE A 81 12.76 0.36 -13.78
N ILE A 82 13.69 1.32 -13.86
CA ILE A 82 13.98 2.23 -12.77
C ILE A 82 12.79 3.15 -12.49
N ILE A 83 12.26 3.82 -13.52
CA ILE A 83 11.09 4.71 -13.36
C ILE A 83 9.88 3.92 -12.86
N PRO A 84 9.45 2.78 -13.46
CA PRO A 84 8.32 2.01 -12.95
C PRO A 84 8.52 1.50 -11.51
N MET A 85 9.73 1.08 -11.13
CA MET A 85 10.03 0.66 -9.75
C MET A 85 9.85 1.81 -8.76
N VAL A 86 10.37 3.00 -9.07
CA VAL A 86 10.23 4.18 -8.22
C VAL A 86 8.76 4.60 -8.14
N VAL A 87 8.09 4.72 -9.28
CA VAL A 87 6.65 5.08 -9.33
C VAL A 87 5.83 4.06 -8.55
N GLY A 88 6.06 2.76 -8.75
CA GLY A 88 5.35 1.70 -8.04
C GLY A 88 5.51 1.79 -6.52
N MET A 89 6.71 2.11 -6.03
CA MET A 89 6.96 2.30 -4.61
C MET A 89 6.12 3.45 -4.02
N PHE A 90 6.07 4.60 -4.72
CA PHE A 90 5.28 5.75 -4.27
C PHE A 90 3.77 5.49 -4.37
N VAL A 91 3.31 4.89 -5.46
CA VAL A 91 1.89 4.55 -5.65
C VAL A 91 1.43 3.56 -4.59
N THR A 92 2.22 2.53 -4.27
CA THR A 92 1.90 1.57 -3.21
C THR A 92 1.76 2.26 -1.85
N ALA A 93 2.70 3.13 -1.49
CA ALA A 93 2.63 3.88 -0.24
C ALA A 93 1.39 4.80 -0.19
N TRP A 94 1.10 5.48 -1.29
CA TRP A 94 -0.04 6.38 -1.40
C TRP A 94 -1.39 5.64 -1.28
N VAL A 95 -1.56 4.52 -1.98
CA VAL A 95 -2.79 3.70 -1.89
C VAL A 95 -2.96 3.12 -0.48
N THR A 96 -1.88 2.73 0.19
CA THR A 96 -1.94 2.28 1.58
C THR A 96 -2.51 3.37 2.50
N TYR A 97 -2.12 4.63 2.31
CA TYR A 97 -2.72 5.74 3.05
C TYR A 97 -4.23 5.82 2.83
N ASP A 98 -4.68 5.75 1.57
CA ASP A 98 -6.10 5.84 1.24
C ASP A 98 -6.95 4.71 1.86
N HIS A 99 -6.39 3.52 2.04
CA HIS A 99 -7.09 2.39 2.63
C HIS A 99 -7.18 2.43 4.16
N HIS A 100 -6.31 3.14 4.86
CA HIS A 100 -6.21 3.06 6.32
C HIS A 100 -6.27 4.39 7.06
N ALA A 101 -5.90 5.51 6.43
CA ALA A 101 -5.76 6.77 7.13
C ALA A 101 -7.10 7.27 7.71
N GLY A 102 -7.04 7.68 8.97
CA GLY A 102 -8.19 8.21 9.69
C GLY A 102 -9.05 7.15 10.39
N LEU A 103 -8.77 5.86 10.20
CA LEU A 103 -9.45 4.80 10.95
C LEU A 103 -8.91 4.71 12.38
N ASN A 104 -9.78 4.34 13.32
CA ASN A 104 -9.37 4.07 14.68
C ASN A 104 -8.81 2.64 14.79
N GLU A 105 -7.90 2.46 15.75
CA GLU A 105 -7.42 1.13 16.11
C GLU A 105 -8.57 0.21 16.47
N THR A 106 -8.59 -0.99 15.90
CA THR A 106 -9.65 -1.97 16.11
C THR A 106 -9.13 -3.38 15.84
N GLU A 107 -9.68 -4.36 16.55
CA GLU A 107 -9.48 -5.79 16.26
C GLU A 107 -10.51 -6.32 15.25
N ASP A 108 -11.52 -5.51 14.91
CA ASP A 108 -12.55 -5.87 13.94
C ASP A 108 -12.04 -5.69 12.51
N HIS A 109 -11.73 -6.80 11.85
CA HIS A 109 -11.26 -6.81 10.46
C HIS A 109 -12.18 -6.08 9.48
N PHE A 110 -13.48 -6.04 9.76
CA PHE A 110 -14.48 -5.43 8.88
C PHE A 110 -14.49 -3.89 8.96
N LYS A 111 -13.84 -3.32 9.97
CA LYS A 111 -13.71 -1.87 10.19
C LYS A 111 -12.28 -1.34 10.06
N ALA A 112 -11.36 -2.21 9.68
CA ALA A 112 -9.93 -1.91 9.70
C ALA A 112 -9.39 -1.33 8.38
N SER A 113 -10.23 -1.29 7.34
CA SER A 113 -9.80 -0.74 6.04
C SER A 113 -10.98 -0.27 5.20
N PHE A 114 -10.74 0.77 4.39
CA PHE A 114 -11.66 1.18 3.34
C PHE A 114 -11.53 0.29 2.11
N ASN A 115 -12.66 0.00 1.48
CA ASN A 115 -12.74 -0.72 0.21
C ASN A 115 -13.07 0.25 -0.92
N ASN A 116 -12.41 0.11 -2.06
CA ASN A 116 -12.79 0.78 -3.29
C ASN A 116 -13.26 -0.26 -4.31
N ILE A 117 -14.58 -0.37 -4.45
CA ILE A 117 -15.19 -1.38 -5.34
C ILE A 117 -15.34 -0.93 -6.79
N ASN A 118 -14.74 0.22 -7.17
CA ASN A 118 -14.78 0.69 -8.55
C ASN A 118 -14.08 -0.31 -9.49
N PRO A 119 -14.71 -0.75 -10.61
CA PRO A 119 -14.12 -1.75 -11.50
C PRO A 119 -12.80 -1.31 -12.15
N VAL A 120 -12.68 -0.02 -12.51
CA VAL A 120 -11.45 0.51 -13.13
C VAL A 120 -10.31 0.52 -12.10
N PHE A 121 -10.60 0.95 -10.85
CA PHE A 121 -9.63 0.88 -9.76
C PHE A 121 -9.12 -0.55 -9.57
N ASN A 122 -10.01 -1.51 -9.47
CA ASN A 122 -9.67 -2.92 -9.26
C ASN A 122 -8.93 -3.55 -10.46
N LEU A 123 -9.26 -3.15 -11.68
CA LEU A 123 -8.54 -3.59 -12.88
C LEU A 123 -7.07 -3.15 -12.84
N VAL A 124 -6.80 -1.88 -12.52
CA VAL A 124 -5.43 -1.32 -12.57
C VAL A 124 -4.61 -1.67 -11.32
N THR A 125 -5.25 -2.01 -10.20
CA THR A 125 -4.57 -2.34 -8.94
C THR A 125 -4.52 -3.83 -8.62
N GLY A 126 -5.02 -4.70 -9.51
CA GLY A 126 -5.09 -6.14 -9.25
C GLY A 126 -6.00 -6.47 -8.08
N ASN A 127 -7.21 -5.90 -8.05
CA ASN A 127 -8.23 -6.14 -7.02
C ASN A 127 -7.86 -5.64 -5.60
N LEU A 128 -6.88 -4.75 -5.48
CA LEU A 128 -6.48 -4.18 -4.18
C LEU A 128 -7.61 -3.43 -3.48
N GLY A 129 -8.61 -2.97 -4.24
CA GLY A 129 -9.77 -2.28 -3.68
C GLY A 129 -10.68 -3.17 -2.82
N TYR A 130 -10.60 -4.50 -2.93
CA TYR A 130 -11.24 -5.43 -2.00
C TYR A 130 -10.39 -5.62 -0.73
N HIS A 131 -10.02 -4.51 -0.11
CA HIS A 131 -8.95 -4.46 0.88
C HIS A 131 -9.31 -5.15 2.21
N THR A 132 -10.56 -5.06 2.65
CA THR A 132 -11.05 -5.83 3.80
C THR A 132 -10.93 -7.35 3.57
N ALA A 133 -11.25 -7.83 2.37
CA ALA A 133 -11.09 -9.24 2.04
C ALA A 133 -9.61 -9.67 2.06
N HIS A 134 -8.71 -8.79 1.59
CA HIS A 134 -7.26 -9.00 1.66
C HIS A 134 -6.76 -9.09 3.11
N HIS A 135 -7.21 -8.23 4.01
CA HIS A 135 -6.86 -8.29 5.44
C HIS A 135 -7.49 -9.49 6.14
N TYR A 136 -8.74 -9.81 5.83
CA TYR A 136 -9.44 -10.94 6.41
C TYR A 136 -8.77 -12.29 6.11
N LYS A 137 -8.24 -12.48 4.89
CA LYS A 137 -7.53 -13.70 4.50
C LYS A 137 -6.33 -13.39 3.60
N GLN A 138 -5.22 -13.02 4.22
CA GLN A 138 -3.99 -12.54 3.58
C GLN A 138 -3.36 -13.47 2.55
N GLY A 139 -3.56 -14.79 2.67
CA GLY A 139 -3.01 -15.79 1.76
C GLY A 139 -3.83 -16.03 0.48
N VAL A 140 -4.96 -15.34 0.30
CA VAL A 140 -5.79 -15.49 -0.89
C VAL A 140 -5.14 -14.79 -2.08
N HIS A 141 -5.12 -15.47 -3.22
CA HIS A 141 -4.61 -14.88 -4.45
C HIS A 141 -5.47 -13.66 -4.85
N TRP A 142 -4.86 -12.62 -5.38
CA TRP A 142 -5.54 -11.36 -5.73
C TRP A 142 -6.75 -11.55 -6.65
N SER A 143 -6.73 -12.54 -7.56
CA SER A 143 -7.85 -12.83 -8.47
C SER A 143 -9.09 -13.41 -7.76
N GLU A 144 -8.94 -13.93 -6.54
CA GLU A 144 -10.03 -14.50 -5.75
C GLU A 144 -10.61 -13.52 -4.73
N LEU A 145 -10.00 -12.33 -4.57
CA LEU A 145 -10.48 -11.31 -3.64
C LEU A 145 -11.94 -10.87 -3.91
N PRO A 146 -12.40 -10.68 -5.17
CA PRO A 146 -13.81 -10.37 -5.41
C PRO A 146 -14.77 -11.43 -4.88
N ALA A 147 -14.45 -12.71 -5.11
CA ALA A 147 -15.30 -13.82 -4.66
C ALA A 147 -15.28 -13.99 -3.12
N LEU A 148 -14.16 -13.69 -2.48
CA LEU A 148 -14.07 -13.64 -1.01
C LEU A 148 -14.86 -12.47 -0.46
N HIS A 149 -14.72 -11.28 -1.07
CA HIS A 149 -15.47 -10.08 -0.70
C HIS A 149 -16.97 -10.32 -0.75
N ASP A 150 -17.47 -10.95 -1.80
CA ASP A 150 -18.90 -11.28 -1.95
C ASP A 150 -19.46 -12.14 -0.81
N LYS A 151 -18.60 -12.97 -0.20
CA LYS A 151 -19.00 -13.82 0.95
C LYS A 151 -19.06 -13.06 2.26
N ILE A 152 -18.31 -11.97 2.41
CA ILE A 152 -18.17 -11.23 3.68
C ILE A 152 -18.77 -9.83 3.62
N LYS A 153 -19.24 -9.36 2.48
CA LYS A 153 -19.71 -7.97 2.28
C LYS A 153 -20.87 -7.56 3.19
N SER A 154 -21.68 -8.52 3.65
CA SER A 154 -22.76 -8.27 4.61
C SER A 154 -22.26 -7.83 5.98
N ASP A 155 -21.02 -8.19 6.35
CA ASP A 155 -20.42 -7.90 7.64
C ASP A 155 -19.60 -6.61 7.61
N ILE A 156 -19.36 -6.06 6.40
CA ILE A 156 -18.60 -4.82 6.20
C ILE A 156 -19.55 -3.61 6.28
N PRO A 157 -19.34 -2.66 7.21
CA PRO A 157 -20.15 -1.46 7.30
C PRO A 157 -20.14 -0.63 6.02
N SER A 158 -21.27 -0.01 5.68
CA SER A 158 -21.43 0.77 4.45
C SER A 158 -20.47 1.95 4.33
N GLU A 159 -20.09 2.55 5.45
CA GLU A 159 -19.13 3.64 5.54
C GLU A 159 -17.69 3.23 5.17
N MET A 160 -17.40 1.92 5.11
CA MET A 160 -16.11 1.39 4.68
C MET A 160 -15.99 1.27 3.15
N TYR A 161 -16.97 1.74 2.39
CA TYR A 161 -16.96 1.65 0.94
C TYR A 161 -16.75 2.98 0.25
N LYS A 162 -15.83 2.97 -0.70
CA LYS A 162 -15.63 4.00 -1.72
C LYS A 162 -16.07 3.44 -3.07
N THR A 163 -16.86 4.17 -3.83
CA THR A 163 -17.47 3.67 -5.08
C THR A 163 -16.90 4.34 -6.32
N SER A 164 -16.31 5.52 -6.15
CA SER A 164 -15.74 6.27 -7.26
C SER A 164 -14.24 6.01 -7.39
N PHE A 165 -13.78 5.81 -8.62
CA PHE A 165 -12.35 5.80 -8.92
C PHE A 165 -11.66 7.11 -8.46
N TRP A 166 -12.36 8.23 -8.57
CA TRP A 166 -11.84 9.55 -8.24
C TRP A 166 -11.81 9.86 -6.74
N GLU A 167 -12.49 9.07 -5.91
CA GLU A 167 -12.42 9.26 -4.45
C GLU A 167 -11.02 9.10 -3.90
N VAL A 168 -10.21 8.24 -4.53
CA VAL A 168 -8.80 8.07 -4.20
C VAL A 168 -8.00 9.36 -4.46
N PHE A 169 -8.48 10.22 -5.37
CA PHE A 169 -7.84 11.48 -5.74
C PHE A 169 -8.47 12.71 -5.07
N ASN A 170 -9.65 12.58 -4.45
CA ASN A 170 -10.40 13.74 -3.93
C ASN A 170 -9.61 14.56 -2.90
N ASN A 171 -8.75 13.94 -2.13
CA ASN A 171 -7.87 14.58 -1.16
C ASN A 171 -6.42 14.65 -1.65
N SER A 172 -6.17 14.24 -2.88
CA SER A 172 -4.82 14.18 -3.41
C SER A 172 -4.23 15.59 -3.59
N PHE A 173 -2.93 15.68 -3.39
CA PHE A 173 -2.18 16.91 -3.65
C PHE A 173 -2.37 17.44 -5.07
N PHE A 174 -2.46 16.56 -6.05
CA PHE A 174 -2.64 16.99 -7.44
C PHE A 174 -3.91 17.81 -7.62
N LEU A 175 -5.04 17.39 -7.05
CA LEU A 175 -6.27 18.17 -7.13
C LEU A 175 -6.15 19.47 -6.34
N LYS A 176 -5.49 19.47 -5.18
CA LYS A 176 -5.23 20.69 -4.39
C LYS A 176 -4.29 21.64 -5.13
N LEU A 177 -3.23 21.12 -5.76
CA LEU A 177 -2.28 21.93 -6.54
C LEU A 177 -2.95 22.66 -7.72
N PHE A 178 -3.94 22.04 -8.35
CA PHE A 178 -4.69 22.62 -9.46
C PHE A 178 -5.98 23.34 -9.03
N GLY A 179 -6.23 23.47 -7.72
CA GLY A 179 -7.45 24.11 -7.20
C GLY A 179 -8.74 23.34 -7.50
N LEU A 180 -8.64 22.04 -7.79
CA LEU A 180 -9.76 21.18 -8.18
C LEU A 180 -10.32 20.35 -7.00
N SER A 181 -9.74 20.47 -5.79
CA SER A 181 -10.27 19.85 -4.59
C SER A 181 -11.47 20.63 -4.07
N ARG A 182 -12.56 19.94 -3.76
CA ARG A 182 -13.67 20.51 -2.99
C ARG A 182 -13.34 20.58 -1.51
#